data_282438d2a45634cba5503bbae8413c13
#
_entry.id   282438d2a45634cba5503bbae8413c13
#
_cell.length_a   1.000
_cell.length_b   1.000
_cell.length_c   1.000
_cell.angle_alpha   90.00
_cell.angle_beta   90.00
_cell.angle_gamma   90.00
#
_symmetry.space_group_name_H-M   'P 1'
#
loop_
_entity.id
_entity.type
_entity.pdbx_description
1 polymer ?
#
loop_
_entity_poly.entity_id
_entity_poly.type
_entity_poly.pdbx_seq_one_letter_code
_entity_poly.pdbx_strand_id
1 'polypeptide(L)'
;KSSRFSRKLIEAGINGDIELAKKIVNRHLAKLKFKKILKNKNEMNKYLYRHKYINQPIEENTIMFETFMGKSYADSPKYIYEYLAKNYPNKYKFVWVLNDPKTKLPYGGIKVKRFTRKYAYYLAKSKYFVFNVRQPLWFRKREEQIFLETWHGTPLKRLAFDQEEVTAASPTYKAQFYRQKQE
;
A
#
# COMPACT_ATOMS: atom_id res chain seq x y z
N LYS A 1 -20.20 28.61 25.08
CA LYS A 1 -18.78 29.05 25.10
C LYS A 1 -18.19 28.84 23.71
N SER A 2 -17.78 29.93 23.02
CA SER A 2 -17.13 29.88 21.72
C SER A 2 -15.80 29.12 21.81
N SER A 3 -15.53 28.22 20.81
CA SER A 3 -14.28 27.47 20.79
C SER A 3 -13.08 28.42 20.54
N ARG A 4 -11.87 28.02 20.99
CA ARG A 4 -10.63 28.77 20.71
C ARG A 4 -10.40 29.01 19.21
N PHE A 5 -10.85 28.07 18.36
CA PHE A 5 -10.81 28.18 16.92
C PHE A 5 -11.72 29.34 16.44
N SER A 6 -12.99 29.34 16.84
CA SER A 6 -13.97 30.37 16.44
C SER A 6 -13.51 31.77 16.84
N ARG A 7 -12.99 31.95 18.06
CA ARG A 7 -12.49 33.26 18.52
C ARG A 7 -11.38 33.77 17.64
N LYS A 8 -10.35 32.98 17.36
CA LYS A 8 -9.23 33.38 16.50
C LYS A 8 -9.65 33.70 15.07
N LEU A 9 -10.63 32.96 14.54
CA LEU A 9 -11.13 33.22 13.20
C LEU A 9 -11.91 34.51 13.09
N ILE A 10 -12.75 34.83 14.10
CA ILE A 10 -13.50 36.09 14.20
C ILE A 10 -12.51 37.26 14.33
N GLU A 11 -11.50 37.14 15.17
CA GLU A 11 -10.47 38.15 15.37
C GLU A 11 -9.71 38.48 14.08
N ALA A 12 -9.30 37.45 13.32
CA ALA A 12 -8.66 37.61 12.01
C ALA A 12 -9.62 38.27 10.98
N GLY A 13 -10.92 37.92 11.03
CA GLY A 13 -11.93 38.52 10.16
C GLY A 13 -12.19 40.02 10.49
N ILE A 14 -12.30 40.39 11.76
CA ILE A 14 -12.46 41.78 12.19
C ILE A 14 -11.27 42.65 11.76
N ASN A 15 -10.05 42.09 11.82
CA ASN A 15 -8.83 42.79 11.43
C ASN A 15 -8.57 42.77 9.91
N GLY A 16 -9.45 42.19 9.11
CA GLY A 16 -9.29 42.08 7.66
C GLY A 16 -8.12 41.18 7.21
N ASP A 17 -7.53 40.37 8.10
CA ASP A 17 -6.37 39.54 7.81
C ASP A 17 -6.82 38.20 7.20
N ILE A 18 -7.05 38.24 5.89
CA ILE A 18 -7.51 37.08 5.11
C ILE A 18 -6.47 35.93 5.14
N GLU A 19 -5.18 36.21 5.09
CA GLU A 19 -4.14 35.19 5.10
C GLU A 19 -4.05 34.47 6.45
N LEU A 20 -4.18 35.22 7.56
CA LEU A 20 -4.27 34.62 8.89
C LEU A 20 -5.54 33.76 9.03
N ALA A 21 -6.68 34.23 8.54
CA ALA A 21 -7.93 33.47 8.55
C ALA A 21 -7.79 32.16 7.78
N LYS A 22 -7.25 32.18 6.57
CA LYS A 22 -6.95 30.96 5.78
C LYS A 22 -6.03 30.00 6.54
N LYS A 23 -4.97 30.49 7.14
CA LYS A 23 -4.01 29.68 7.93
C LYS A 23 -4.68 29.00 9.13
N ILE A 24 -5.56 29.71 9.83
CA ILE A 24 -6.33 29.19 10.97
C ILE A 24 -7.27 28.07 10.51
N VAL A 25 -8.04 28.31 9.43
CA VAL A 25 -8.94 27.32 8.86
C VAL A 25 -8.18 26.07 8.40
N ASN A 26 -7.12 26.22 7.61
CA ASN A 26 -6.33 25.10 7.10
C ASN A 26 -5.73 24.26 8.23
N ARG A 27 -5.22 24.92 9.28
CA ARG A 27 -4.71 24.22 10.48
C ARG A 27 -5.81 23.43 11.22
N HIS A 28 -7.00 23.99 11.28
CA HIS A 28 -8.15 23.31 11.92
C HIS A 28 -8.60 22.12 11.11
N LEU A 29 -8.74 22.25 9.79
CA LEU A 29 -9.09 21.17 8.87
C LEU A 29 -8.05 20.04 8.91
N ALA A 30 -6.76 20.37 8.94
CA ALA A 30 -5.68 19.39 9.08
C ALA A 30 -5.81 18.59 10.38
N LYS A 31 -6.13 19.25 11.50
CA LYS A 31 -6.37 18.57 12.79
C LYS A 31 -7.58 17.65 12.75
N LEU A 32 -8.68 18.07 12.12
CA LEU A 32 -9.88 17.24 11.98
C LEU A 32 -9.58 16.01 11.10
N LYS A 33 -8.88 16.21 9.97
CA LYS A 33 -8.45 15.13 9.09
C LYS A 33 -7.56 14.14 9.83
N PHE A 34 -6.59 14.61 10.60
CA PHE A 34 -5.71 13.75 11.39
C PHE A 34 -6.47 12.98 12.48
N LYS A 35 -7.42 13.61 13.19
CA LYS A 35 -8.29 12.91 14.14
C LYS A 35 -9.09 11.79 13.48
N LYS A 36 -9.56 12.01 12.24
CA LYS A 36 -10.27 10.98 11.46
C LYS A 36 -9.35 9.81 11.09
N ILE A 37 -8.10 10.11 10.71
CA ILE A 37 -7.08 9.10 10.44
C ILE A 37 -6.79 8.25 11.68
N LEU A 38 -6.64 8.86 12.84
CA LEU A 38 -6.38 8.16 14.11
C LEU A 38 -7.48 7.17 14.49
N LYS A 39 -8.73 7.45 14.12
CA LYS A 39 -9.88 6.58 14.42
C LYS A 39 -9.99 5.38 13.46
N ASN A 40 -9.34 5.41 12.31
CA ASN A 40 -9.42 4.36 11.30
C ASN A 40 -8.06 3.67 11.12
N LYS A 41 -7.96 2.42 11.55
CA LYS A 41 -6.72 1.63 11.46
C LYS A 41 -6.14 1.56 10.03
N ASN A 42 -7.00 1.43 9.01
CA ASN A 42 -6.55 1.37 7.62
C ASN A 42 -5.97 2.70 7.15
N GLU A 43 -6.64 3.82 7.47
CA GLU A 43 -6.14 5.16 7.14
C GLU A 43 -4.84 5.47 7.89
N MET A 44 -4.72 5.03 9.14
CA MET A 44 -3.47 5.14 9.89
C MET A 44 -2.34 4.34 9.24
N ASN A 45 -2.60 3.11 8.77
CA ASN A 45 -1.59 2.29 8.10
C ASN A 45 -1.12 2.93 6.78
N LYS A 46 -2.06 3.49 5.99
CA LYS A 46 -1.73 4.27 4.79
C LYS A 46 -0.92 5.54 5.12
N TYR A 47 -1.28 6.23 6.19
CA TYR A 47 -0.54 7.39 6.66
C TYR A 47 0.90 7.04 7.05
N LEU A 48 1.08 5.96 7.83
CA LEU A 48 2.41 5.47 8.23
C LEU A 48 3.24 5.02 7.03
N TYR A 49 2.63 4.37 6.04
CA TYR A 49 3.29 4.02 4.79
C TYR A 49 3.85 5.28 4.10
N ARG A 50 3.00 6.30 3.88
CA ARG A 50 3.33 7.50 3.11
C ARG A 50 4.29 8.46 3.80
N HIS A 51 4.25 8.55 5.12
CA HIS A 51 4.96 9.60 5.87
C HIS A 51 6.07 9.06 6.75
N LYS A 52 6.12 7.75 7.00
CA LYS A 52 7.14 7.15 7.86
C LYS A 52 7.96 6.08 7.13
N TYR A 53 7.30 5.03 6.61
CA TYR A 53 8.03 3.85 6.15
C TYR A 53 8.69 4.05 4.79
N ILE A 54 8.05 4.74 3.84
CA ILE A 54 8.62 4.99 2.51
C ILE A 54 9.89 5.84 2.54
N ASN A 55 10.09 6.63 3.60
CA ASN A 55 11.27 7.48 3.80
C ASN A 55 12.42 6.75 4.54
N GLN A 56 12.23 5.48 4.87
CA GLN A 56 13.27 4.66 5.51
C GLN A 56 14.04 3.86 4.45
N PRO A 57 15.30 3.45 4.73
CA PRO A 57 16.07 2.61 3.83
C PRO A 57 15.35 1.30 3.49
N ILE A 58 15.52 0.81 2.27
CA ILE A 58 15.02 -0.50 1.84
C ILE A 58 15.81 -1.61 2.56
N GLU A 59 15.13 -2.70 2.84
CA GLU A 59 15.75 -3.94 3.32
C GLU A 59 16.15 -4.78 2.10
N GLU A 60 17.39 -4.66 1.66
CA GLU A 60 17.91 -5.19 0.40
C GLU A 60 17.69 -6.71 0.19
N ASN A 61 17.65 -7.47 1.27
CA ASN A 61 17.47 -8.93 1.22
C ASN A 61 16.03 -9.37 1.52
N THR A 62 15.07 -8.45 1.55
CA THR A 62 13.67 -8.79 1.87
C THR A 62 12.86 -8.99 0.61
N ILE A 63 12.24 -10.15 0.50
CA ILE A 63 11.32 -10.52 -0.59
C ILE A 63 9.92 -10.68 0.00
N MET A 64 8.96 -9.97 -0.56
CA MET A 64 7.55 -10.06 -0.17
C MET A 64 6.77 -10.81 -1.23
N PHE A 65 6.00 -11.81 -0.79
CA PHE A 65 5.18 -12.66 -1.64
C PHE A 65 3.69 -12.45 -1.35
N GLU A 66 2.89 -12.46 -2.40
CA GLU A 66 1.42 -12.42 -2.27
C GLU A 66 0.75 -13.20 -3.39
N THR A 67 -0.22 -14.05 -3.04
CA THR A 67 -1.09 -14.71 -4.00
C THR A 67 -2.55 -14.50 -3.64
N PHE A 68 -3.37 -14.23 -4.67
CA PHE A 68 -4.83 -14.10 -4.55
C PHE A 68 -5.28 -13.21 -3.39
N MET A 69 -4.63 -12.03 -3.22
CA MET A 69 -4.91 -11.08 -2.13
C MET A 69 -4.72 -11.68 -0.73
N GLY A 70 -3.75 -12.57 -0.57
CA GLY A 70 -3.43 -13.24 0.69
C GLY A 70 -4.37 -14.40 1.05
N LYS A 71 -5.18 -14.88 0.10
CA LYS A 71 -6.13 -15.97 0.36
C LYS A 71 -5.49 -17.35 0.40
N SER A 72 -4.38 -17.54 -0.30
CA SER A 72 -3.74 -18.87 -0.42
C SER A 72 -2.22 -18.77 -0.49
N TYR A 73 -1.59 -19.89 -0.19
CA TYR A 73 -0.18 -20.16 -0.45
C TYR A 73 -0.12 -21.08 -1.67
N ALA A 74 -0.01 -20.50 -2.85
CA ALA A 74 -0.18 -21.22 -4.11
C ALA A 74 0.54 -20.53 -5.27
N ASP A 75 0.43 -21.14 -6.47
CA ASP A 75 0.82 -20.54 -7.75
C ASP A 75 2.31 -20.20 -7.87
N SER A 76 2.72 -19.51 -8.91
CA SER A 76 4.12 -19.20 -9.20
C SER A 76 4.90 -18.59 -8.03
N PRO A 77 4.34 -17.64 -7.25
CA PRO A 77 5.03 -17.11 -6.08
C PRO A 77 5.42 -18.16 -5.03
N LYS A 78 4.58 -19.20 -4.84
CA LYS A 78 4.91 -20.33 -3.95
C LYS A 78 6.18 -21.05 -4.41
N TYR A 79 6.24 -21.43 -5.67
CA TYR A 79 7.37 -22.20 -6.19
C TYR A 79 8.66 -21.38 -6.24
N ILE A 80 8.56 -20.10 -6.54
CA ILE A 80 9.71 -19.18 -6.48
C ILE A 80 10.24 -19.08 -5.04
N TYR A 81 9.34 -18.92 -4.04
CA TYR A 81 9.75 -18.91 -2.64
C TYR A 81 10.42 -20.22 -2.23
N GLU A 82 9.82 -21.36 -2.53
CA GLU A 82 10.36 -22.69 -2.18
C GLU A 82 11.73 -22.90 -2.80
N TYR A 83 11.90 -22.55 -4.08
CA TYR A 83 13.18 -22.61 -4.77
C TYR A 83 14.24 -21.72 -4.09
N LEU A 84 13.91 -20.46 -3.82
CA LEU A 84 14.85 -19.53 -3.20
C LEU A 84 15.21 -19.94 -1.77
N ALA A 85 14.26 -20.40 -0.98
CA ALA A 85 14.49 -20.82 0.39
C ALA A 85 15.35 -22.09 0.47
N LYS A 86 15.17 -23.02 -0.47
CA LYS A 86 15.95 -24.26 -0.55
C LYS A 86 17.38 -24.01 -1.04
N ASN A 87 17.56 -23.21 -2.09
CA ASN A 87 18.86 -23.06 -2.76
C ASN A 87 19.72 -21.92 -2.18
N TYR A 88 19.10 -20.96 -1.48
CA TYR A 88 19.78 -19.82 -0.88
C TYR A 88 19.40 -19.65 0.60
N PRO A 89 19.67 -20.65 1.45
CA PRO A 89 19.32 -20.59 2.86
C PRO A 89 19.97 -19.39 3.52
N ASN A 90 19.23 -18.69 4.38
CA ASN A 90 19.67 -17.51 5.13
C ASN A 90 20.07 -16.27 4.31
N LYS A 91 19.98 -16.31 2.97
CA LYS A 91 20.31 -15.15 2.12
C LYS A 91 19.19 -14.11 2.13
N TYR A 92 17.95 -14.55 2.16
CA TYR A 92 16.78 -13.69 2.04
C TYR A 92 15.87 -13.77 3.25
N LYS A 93 15.25 -12.65 3.57
CA LYS A 93 14.15 -12.54 4.51
C LYS A 93 12.84 -12.67 3.74
N PHE A 94 12.11 -13.74 3.97
CA PHE A 94 10.85 -14.01 3.29
C PHE A 94 9.67 -13.46 4.07
N VAL A 95 8.81 -12.72 3.39
CA VAL A 95 7.58 -12.14 3.93
C VAL A 95 6.40 -12.60 3.07
N TRP A 96 5.45 -13.30 3.67
CA TRP A 96 4.27 -13.78 2.99
C TRP A 96 3.01 -13.05 3.45
N VAL A 97 2.25 -12.55 2.47
CA VAL A 97 0.92 -12.01 2.73
C VAL A 97 -0.06 -13.15 2.80
N LEU A 98 -0.59 -13.42 4.00
CA LEU A 98 -1.53 -14.50 4.27
C LEU A 98 -2.61 -14.00 5.23
N ASN A 99 -3.88 -14.16 4.82
CA ASN A 99 -5.01 -13.77 5.65
C ASN A 99 -5.28 -14.79 6.76
N ASP A 100 -5.01 -16.08 6.50
CA ASP A 100 -5.06 -17.15 7.49
C ASP A 100 -3.68 -17.33 8.15
N PRO A 101 -3.55 -17.05 9.46
CA PRO A 101 -2.29 -17.22 10.18
C PRO A 101 -1.88 -18.70 10.34
N LYS A 102 -2.82 -19.65 10.16
CA LYS A 102 -2.55 -21.10 10.29
C LYS A 102 -1.84 -21.67 9.07
N THR A 103 -1.87 -20.99 7.92
CA THR A 103 -1.17 -21.44 6.71
C THR A 103 0.30 -21.70 7.02
N LYS A 104 0.79 -22.91 6.73
CA LYS A 104 2.18 -23.29 6.98
C LYS A 104 3.08 -22.83 5.83
N LEU A 105 4.26 -22.29 6.18
CA LEU A 105 5.33 -21.99 5.24
C LEU A 105 6.45 -23.03 5.47
N PRO A 106 6.78 -23.86 4.48
CA PRO A 106 7.68 -25.02 4.67
C PRO A 106 9.11 -24.61 5.10
N TYR A 107 9.57 -23.46 4.66
CA TYR A 107 10.92 -22.95 4.98
C TYR A 107 10.85 -21.73 5.93
N GLY A 108 9.73 -21.52 6.61
CA GLY A 108 9.56 -20.40 7.50
C GLY A 108 9.32 -19.05 6.82
N GLY A 109 9.46 -17.98 7.57
CA GLY A 109 9.23 -16.62 7.09
C GLY A 109 8.22 -15.84 7.92
N ILE A 110 8.08 -14.57 7.60
CA ILE A 110 7.21 -13.66 8.32
C ILE A 110 5.85 -13.65 7.62
N LYS A 111 4.80 -14.03 8.35
CA LYS A 111 3.44 -13.92 7.86
C LYS A 111 2.86 -12.55 8.20
N VAL A 112 2.28 -11.88 7.21
CA VAL A 112 1.60 -10.61 7.38
C VAL A 112 0.20 -10.67 6.80
N LYS A 113 -0.76 -10.09 7.50
CA LYS A 113 -2.12 -9.97 7.00
C LYS A 113 -2.27 -8.69 6.19
N ARG A 114 -2.97 -8.76 5.05
CA ARG A 114 -3.22 -7.62 4.17
C ARG A 114 -3.85 -6.45 4.93
N PHE A 115 -3.49 -5.23 4.58
CA PHE A 115 -3.95 -3.96 5.18
C PHE A 115 -3.58 -3.75 6.66
N THR A 116 -2.76 -4.61 7.25
CA THR A 116 -2.23 -4.37 8.59
C THR A 116 -1.04 -3.40 8.58
N ARG A 117 -0.62 -2.96 9.79
CA ARG A 117 0.58 -2.14 9.94
C ARG A 117 1.85 -2.83 9.44
N LYS A 118 1.99 -4.14 9.70
CA LYS A 118 3.12 -4.94 9.19
C LYS A 118 3.11 -5.02 7.67
N TYR A 119 1.92 -5.17 7.05
CA TYR A 119 1.79 -5.15 5.60
C TYR A 119 2.26 -3.82 5.01
N ALA A 120 1.80 -2.68 5.55
CA ALA A 120 2.24 -1.36 5.12
C ALA A 120 3.76 -1.14 5.29
N TYR A 121 4.32 -1.68 6.38
CA TYR A 121 5.75 -1.65 6.63
C TYR A 121 6.53 -2.40 5.55
N TYR A 122 6.19 -3.68 5.29
CA TYR A 122 6.92 -4.48 4.31
C TYR A 122 6.68 -4.03 2.87
N LEU A 123 5.52 -3.48 2.52
CA LEU A 123 5.33 -2.83 1.22
C LEU A 123 6.29 -1.65 1.00
N ALA A 124 6.63 -0.92 2.04
CA ALA A 124 7.57 0.20 1.93
C ALA A 124 9.04 -0.24 1.96
N LYS A 125 9.34 -1.35 2.63
CA LYS A 125 10.71 -1.73 2.99
C LYS A 125 11.30 -2.89 2.20
N SER A 126 10.46 -3.76 1.61
CA SER A 126 10.96 -4.89 0.83
C SER A 126 11.62 -4.44 -0.45
N LYS A 127 12.75 -5.07 -0.79
CA LYS A 127 13.46 -4.86 -2.06
C LYS A 127 12.72 -5.52 -3.21
N TYR A 128 12.24 -6.74 -3.00
CA TYR A 128 11.64 -7.55 -4.05
C TYR A 128 10.18 -7.87 -3.71
N PHE A 129 9.35 -7.85 -4.75
CA PHE A 129 7.96 -8.30 -4.71
C PHE A 129 7.73 -9.39 -5.73
N VAL A 130 7.06 -10.47 -5.32
CA VAL A 130 6.65 -11.56 -6.20
C VAL A 130 5.16 -11.79 -5.98
N PHE A 131 4.36 -11.23 -6.84
CA PHE A 131 2.91 -11.19 -6.69
C PHE A 131 2.21 -11.72 -7.94
N ASN A 132 1.01 -12.26 -7.77
CA ASN A 132 0.12 -12.61 -8.87
C ASN A 132 -1.18 -11.80 -8.84
N VAL A 133 -1.21 -10.69 -8.12
CA VAL A 133 -2.40 -9.85 -7.94
C VAL A 133 -2.04 -8.38 -7.87
N ARG A 134 -2.98 -7.57 -8.31
CA ARG A 134 -2.86 -6.11 -8.23
C ARG A 134 -2.75 -5.62 -6.79
N GLN A 135 -1.91 -4.63 -6.60
CA GLN A 135 -1.69 -4.00 -5.32
C GLN A 135 -2.72 -2.89 -5.03
N PRO A 136 -2.87 -2.49 -3.74
CA PRO A 136 -3.77 -1.40 -3.40
C PRO A 136 -3.38 -0.09 -4.09
N LEU A 137 -4.36 0.72 -4.49
CA LEU A 137 -4.16 2.02 -5.17
C LEU A 137 -3.25 3.01 -4.43
N TRP A 138 -3.04 2.82 -3.15
CA TRP A 138 -2.17 3.68 -2.36
C TRP A 138 -0.73 3.20 -2.30
N PHE A 139 -0.45 1.99 -2.75
CA PHE A 139 0.92 1.49 -2.95
C PHE A 139 1.60 2.28 -4.06
N ARG A 140 2.85 2.61 -3.88
CA ARG A 140 3.73 3.20 -4.87
C ARG A 140 5.07 2.51 -4.78
N LYS A 141 5.45 1.83 -5.85
CA LYS A 141 6.76 1.23 -5.98
C LYS A 141 7.82 2.34 -5.98
N ARG A 142 8.86 2.16 -5.21
CA ARG A 142 10.06 3.01 -5.25
C ARG A 142 10.95 2.56 -6.40
N GLU A 143 11.80 3.43 -6.91
CA GLU A 143 12.72 3.12 -8.01
C GLU A 143 13.62 1.93 -7.67
N GLU A 144 14.12 1.88 -6.44
CA GLU A 144 15.02 0.83 -5.98
C GLU A 144 14.31 -0.53 -5.73
N GLN A 145 12.99 -0.57 -5.70
CA GLN A 145 12.22 -1.79 -5.51
C GLN A 145 12.01 -2.53 -6.84
N ILE A 146 12.09 -3.84 -6.80
CA ILE A 146 11.89 -4.72 -7.95
C ILE A 146 10.58 -5.47 -7.79
N PHE A 147 9.72 -5.38 -8.79
CA PHE A 147 8.40 -6.00 -8.78
C PHE A 147 8.30 -7.05 -9.88
N LEU A 148 8.03 -8.29 -9.51
CA LEU A 148 7.72 -9.40 -10.39
C LEU A 148 6.24 -9.73 -10.28
N GLU A 149 5.46 -9.35 -11.30
CA GLU A 149 4.08 -9.80 -11.46
C GLU A 149 4.09 -11.12 -12.23
N THR A 150 3.68 -12.21 -11.56
CA THR A 150 3.72 -13.55 -12.15
C THR A 150 2.44 -13.89 -12.90
N TRP A 151 1.40 -13.10 -12.73
CA TRP A 151 0.06 -13.44 -13.16
C TRP A 151 -0.41 -14.80 -12.55
N HIS A 152 -1.52 -15.32 -12.99
CA HIS A 152 -2.11 -16.58 -12.51
C HIS A 152 -2.70 -17.41 -13.63
N GLY A 153 -2.10 -17.30 -14.81
CA GLY A 153 -2.44 -18.02 -16.03
C GLY A 153 -2.18 -17.17 -17.27
N THR A 154 -2.08 -17.83 -18.42
CA THR A 154 -1.98 -17.15 -19.72
C THR A 154 -3.32 -16.50 -20.06
N PRO A 155 -3.36 -15.20 -20.35
CA PRO A 155 -4.59 -14.54 -20.70
C PRO A 155 -5.12 -15.04 -22.05
N LEU A 156 -6.34 -15.57 -22.05
CA LEU A 156 -7.05 -15.99 -23.26
C LEU A 156 -7.83 -14.84 -23.92
N LYS A 157 -7.97 -13.73 -23.23
CA LYS A 157 -8.68 -12.53 -23.70
C LYS A 157 -7.70 -11.37 -23.77
N ARG A 158 -7.99 -10.41 -24.65
CA ARG A 158 -7.30 -9.12 -24.61
C ARG A 158 -7.55 -8.47 -23.24
N LEU A 159 -6.50 -8.15 -22.54
CA LEU A 159 -6.57 -7.56 -21.20
C LEU A 159 -5.88 -6.20 -21.18
N ALA A 160 -6.31 -5.40 -20.26
CA ALA A 160 -5.69 -4.12 -19.99
C ALA A 160 -5.60 -3.25 -21.28
N PHE A 161 -4.40 -2.89 -21.72
CA PHE A 161 -4.16 -1.99 -22.86
C PHE A 161 -4.39 -2.64 -24.23
N ASP A 162 -4.44 -3.96 -24.30
CA ASP A 162 -4.77 -4.66 -25.54
C ASP A 162 -6.28 -4.65 -25.85
N GLN A 163 -7.10 -4.11 -24.93
CA GLN A 163 -8.52 -3.87 -25.17
C GLN A 163 -8.70 -2.58 -25.97
N GLU A 164 -9.48 -2.65 -27.05
CA GLU A 164 -9.83 -1.49 -27.89
C GLU A 164 -10.61 -0.42 -27.11
N GLU A 165 -11.52 -0.87 -26.24
CA GLU A 165 -12.25 -0.02 -25.31
C GLU A 165 -12.21 -0.56 -23.88
N VAL A 166 -11.91 0.29 -22.92
CA VAL A 166 -12.03 -0.05 -21.51
C VAL A 166 -13.50 0.09 -21.10
N THR A 167 -14.27 -0.95 -21.35
CA THR A 167 -15.71 -1.04 -21.00
C THR A 167 -15.94 -1.33 -19.51
N ALA A 168 -15.00 -0.97 -18.66
CA ALA A 168 -15.12 -1.25 -17.25
C ALA A 168 -16.30 -0.51 -16.62
N ALA A 169 -17.11 -1.27 -15.93
CA ALA A 169 -18.37 -0.85 -15.33
C ALA A 169 -18.23 0.24 -14.24
N SER A 170 -17.02 0.61 -13.82
CA SER A 170 -16.84 1.64 -12.79
C SER A 170 -15.73 2.64 -13.10
N PRO A 171 -15.95 3.94 -12.82
CA PRO A 171 -14.90 4.97 -12.92
C PRO A 171 -13.65 4.64 -12.11
N THR A 172 -13.81 3.91 -10.99
CA THR A 172 -12.74 3.46 -10.12
C THR A 172 -11.83 2.47 -10.83
N TYR A 173 -12.35 1.58 -11.65
CA TYR A 173 -11.57 0.62 -12.42
C TYR A 173 -10.73 1.32 -13.49
N LYS A 174 -11.31 2.28 -14.24
CA LYS A 174 -10.55 3.08 -15.21
C LYS A 174 -9.39 3.84 -14.53
N ALA A 175 -9.65 4.49 -13.42
CA ALA A 175 -8.62 5.19 -12.65
C ALA A 175 -7.52 4.24 -12.13
N GLN A 176 -7.88 3.03 -11.71
CA GLN A 176 -6.95 1.97 -11.32
C GLN A 176 -6.06 1.56 -12.47
N PHE A 177 -6.66 1.32 -13.60
CA PHE A 177 -6.03 0.88 -14.82
C PHE A 177 -4.98 1.89 -15.33
N TYR A 178 -5.34 3.15 -15.46
CA TYR A 178 -4.42 4.21 -15.89
C TYR A 178 -3.30 4.49 -14.88
N ARG A 179 -3.57 4.28 -13.61
CA ARG A 179 -2.57 4.50 -12.56
C ARG A 179 -1.51 3.38 -12.50
N GLN A 180 -1.90 2.15 -12.78
CA GLN A 180 -0.99 0.99 -12.83
C GLN A 180 -0.16 0.92 -14.11
N LYS A 181 -0.50 1.72 -15.12
CA LYS A 181 0.33 1.89 -16.32
C LYS A 181 1.68 2.56 -16.02
N GLN A 182 1.76 3.32 -14.93
CA GLN A 182 2.94 4.10 -14.56
C GLN A 182 3.89 3.33 -13.61
N GLU A 183 3.55 2.10 -13.25
CA GLU A 183 4.34 1.19 -12.40
C GLU A 183 5.01 0.10 -13.23
#